data_18c619d01ef5e5e8c16906a7593ee509
#
_entry.id   18c619d01ef5e5e8c16906a7593ee509
#
_cell.length_a   1.000
_cell.length_b   1.000
_cell.length_c   1.000
_cell.angle_alpha   90.00
_cell.angle_beta   90.00
_cell.angle_gamma   90.00
#
_symmetry.space_group_name_H-M   'P 1'
#
loop_
_entity.id
_entity.type
_entity.pdbx_description
1 polymer ?
#
loop_
_entity_poly.entity_id
_entity_poly.type
_entity_poly.pdbx_seq_one_letter_code
_entity_poly.pdbx_strand_id
1 'polypeptide(L)'
;MGLAIKKIIDKKNKKIIWEINPEGVRLYAYLCFWLLVIIGAWLTIKYSNVDFQNNPLFHMFGYNNICILFDAYPSTYVLPSIWVINFLLLTCYIITSWLRIYEGYLISIVTNLDFTLFSISSGIELISIILFTTVFSVTPEESMFFHIAPFTFLILALSLLSIKNYIYYNRIADLTKNEKILGLLYLAIHLFASLFKISMQINGLSGDYFYNTMAYVGFHQFIDRLWMVTAALLPIYFSLRLRNRISNLVYYTKY
;
A
#
# COMPACT_ATOMS: atom_id res chain seq x y z
N MET A 1 -18.11 -13.48 7.03
CA MET A 1 -17.19 -12.37 6.68
C MET A 1 -17.90 -11.07 7.07
N GLY A 2 -17.44 -10.37 8.14
CA GLY A 2 -18.12 -9.13 8.59
C GLY A 2 -17.89 -8.01 7.58
N LEU A 3 -18.93 -7.20 7.35
CA LEU A 3 -18.84 -6.00 6.51
C LEU A 3 -17.85 -5.01 7.15
N ALA A 4 -16.97 -4.42 6.32
CA ALA A 4 -16.05 -3.38 6.79
C ALA A 4 -16.80 -2.10 7.24
N ILE A 5 -18.00 -1.89 6.73
CA ILE A 5 -18.90 -0.79 7.08
C ILE A 5 -20.29 -1.37 7.33
N LYS A 6 -20.86 -1.03 8.49
CA LYS A 6 -22.21 -1.46 8.89
C LYS A 6 -23.04 -0.24 9.25
N LYS A 7 -24.23 -0.17 8.68
CA LYS A 7 -25.23 0.84 9.01
C LYS A 7 -26.28 0.24 9.93
N ILE A 8 -26.53 0.86 11.08
CA ILE A 8 -27.55 0.49 12.04
C ILE A 8 -28.52 1.66 12.18
N ILE A 9 -29.83 1.40 12.06
CA ILE A 9 -30.86 2.42 12.23
C ILE A 9 -31.46 2.26 13.63
N ASP A 10 -31.12 3.18 14.52
CA ASP A 10 -31.75 3.27 15.83
C ASP A 10 -33.03 4.12 15.73
N LYS A 11 -34.15 3.43 15.48
CA LYS A 11 -35.47 4.07 15.34
C LYS A 11 -35.93 4.76 16.63
N LYS A 12 -35.52 4.25 17.79
CA LYS A 12 -35.91 4.79 19.10
C LYS A 12 -35.32 6.17 19.35
N ASN A 13 -34.07 6.35 19.00
CA ASN A 13 -33.32 7.60 19.23
C ASN A 13 -33.22 8.47 17.96
N LYS A 14 -33.88 8.09 16.87
CA LYS A 14 -33.79 8.77 15.56
C LYS A 14 -32.34 9.03 15.14
N LYS A 15 -31.51 7.97 15.21
CA LYS A 15 -30.09 8.04 14.86
C LYS A 15 -29.73 6.97 13.85
N ILE A 16 -28.85 7.33 12.94
CA ILE A 16 -28.14 6.37 12.08
C ILE A 16 -26.74 6.20 12.68
N ILE A 17 -26.39 4.95 12.93
CA ILE A 17 -25.09 4.57 13.49
C ILE A 17 -24.32 3.93 12.34
N TRP A 18 -23.13 4.45 12.07
CA TRP A 18 -22.17 3.87 11.15
C TRP A 18 -21.03 3.26 11.94
N GLU A 19 -20.86 1.96 11.82
CA GLU A 19 -19.71 1.24 12.36
C GLU A 19 -18.74 0.95 11.22
N ILE A 20 -17.52 1.47 11.32
CA ILE A 20 -16.46 1.26 10.35
C ILE A 20 -15.35 0.46 11.01
N ASN A 21 -14.99 -0.66 10.42
CA ASN A 21 -13.83 -1.45 10.80
C ASN A 21 -12.64 -1.11 9.91
N PRO A 22 -11.65 -0.31 10.36
CA PRO A 22 -10.53 0.09 9.53
C PRO A 22 -9.70 -1.11 9.04
N GLU A 23 -9.58 -2.17 9.84
CA GLU A 23 -8.88 -3.39 9.43
C GLU A 23 -9.62 -4.14 8.31
N GLY A 24 -10.94 -4.07 8.32
CA GLY A 24 -11.77 -4.58 7.23
C GLY A 24 -11.56 -3.77 5.94
N VAL A 25 -11.51 -2.43 6.04
CA VAL A 25 -11.20 -1.55 4.90
C VAL A 25 -9.81 -1.85 4.34
N ARG A 26 -8.79 -1.97 5.21
CA ARG A 26 -7.43 -2.34 4.81
C ARG A 26 -7.40 -3.67 4.07
N LEU A 27 -8.08 -4.68 4.59
CA LEU A 27 -8.15 -5.99 3.96
C LEU A 27 -8.67 -5.89 2.52
N TYR A 28 -9.78 -5.17 2.31
CA TYR A 28 -10.33 -4.98 0.96
C TYR A 28 -9.41 -4.17 0.05
N ALA A 29 -8.73 -3.15 0.57
CA ALA A 29 -7.75 -2.38 -0.20
C ALA A 29 -6.62 -3.28 -0.72
N TYR A 30 -6.04 -4.11 0.12
CA TYR A 30 -4.95 -5.01 -0.30
C TYR A 30 -5.42 -6.17 -1.19
N LEU A 31 -6.64 -6.68 -0.98
CA LEU A 31 -7.23 -7.65 -1.92
C LEU A 31 -7.49 -7.03 -3.30
N CYS A 32 -7.95 -5.77 -3.35
CA CYS A 32 -8.14 -5.03 -4.60
C CYS A 32 -6.79 -4.77 -5.29
N PHE A 33 -5.73 -4.46 -4.53
CA PHE A 33 -4.38 -4.32 -5.07
C PHE A 33 -3.88 -5.63 -5.71
N TRP A 34 -4.09 -6.78 -5.07
CA TRP A 34 -3.77 -8.07 -5.66
C TRP A 34 -4.58 -8.37 -6.91
N LEU A 35 -5.85 -8.02 -6.91
CA LEU A 35 -6.70 -8.16 -8.10
C LEU A 35 -6.13 -7.34 -9.28
N LEU A 36 -5.70 -6.10 -9.00
CA LEU A 36 -5.05 -5.24 -10.00
C LEU A 36 -3.77 -5.89 -10.56
N VAL A 37 -2.89 -6.42 -9.70
CA VAL A 37 -1.66 -7.10 -10.13
C VAL A 37 -1.96 -8.36 -10.94
N ILE A 38 -2.91 -9.20 -10.50
CA ILE A 38 -3.27 -10.45 -11.17
C ILE A 38 -3.89 -10.17 -12.55
N ILE A 39 -4.82 -9.21 -12.63
CA ILE A 39 -5.44 -8.83 -13.90
C ILE A 39 -4.40 -8.21 -14.83
N GLY A 40 -3.52 -7.33 -14.32
CA GLY A 40 -2.43 -6.75 -15.10
C GLY A 40 -1.51 -7.83 -15.67
N ALA A 41 -1.08 -8.78 -14.84
CA ALA A 41 -0.26 -9.90 -15.29
C ALA A 41 -0.96 -10.74 -16.38
N TRP A 42 -2.23 -11.08 -16.16
CA TRP A 42 -3.01 -11.85 -17.13
C TRP A 42 -3.17 -11.12 -18.46
N LEU A 43 -3.52 -9.84 -18.43
CA LEU A 43 -3.70 -9.02 -19.64
C LEU A 43 -2.37 -8.87 -20.39
N THR A 44 -1.29 -8.53 -19.69
CA THR A 44 0.03 -8.30 -20.29
C THR A 44 0.59 -9.59 -20.89
N ILE A 45 0.54 -10.71 -20.17
CA ILE A 45 1.11 -11.98 -20.67
C ILE A 45 0.31 -12.54 -21.84
N LYS A 46 -1.02 -12.39 -21.81
CA LYS A 46 -1.88 -13.07 -22.79
C LYS A 46 -2.21 -12.22 -24.03
N TYR A 47 -2.28 -10.91 -23.89
CA TYR A 47 -2.83 -10.03 -24.92
C TYR A 47 -1.91 -8.91 -25.37
N SER A 48 -0.79 -8.67 -24.66
CA SER A 48 0.14 -7.63 -25.08
C SER A 48 1.17 -8.15 -26.11
N ASN A 49 1.69 -7.22 -26.89
CA ASN A 49 2.82 -7.45 -27.80
C ASN A 49 4.15 -6.96 -27.19
N VAL A 50 4.22 -6.86 -25.84
CA VAL A 50 5.43 -6.38 -25.18
C VAL A 50 6.57 -7.38 -25.37
N ASP A 51 7.70 -6.88 -25.84
CA ASP A 51 8.95 -7.64 -25.81
C ASP A 51 9.53 -7.58 -24.39
N PHE A 52 9.41 -8.70 -23.67
CA PHE A 52 9.92 -8.81 -22.30
C PHE A 52 11.45 -8.75 -22.20
N GLN A 53 12.18 -8.87 -23.31
CA GLN A 53 13.64 -8.79 -23.32
C GLN A 53 14.15 -7.44 -23.87
N ASN A 54 13.28 -6.67 -24.48
CA ASN A 54 13.63 -5.40 -25.10
C ASN A 54 12.57 -4.32 -24.82
N ASN A 55 12.54 -3.83 -23.58
CA ASN A 55 11.67 -2.73 -23.16
C ASN A 55 12.44 -1.78 -22.22
N PRO A 56 11.99 -0.53 -22.05
CA PRO A 56 12.70 0.47 -21.23
C PRO A 56 12.96 0.04 -19.79
N LEU A 57 12.02 -0.66 -19.16
CA LEU A 57 12.17 -1.15 -17.78
C LEU A 57 13.21 -2.26 -17.68
N PHE A 58 13.25 -3.17 -18.68
CA PHE A 58 14.28 -4.19 -18.75
C PHE A 58 15.67 -3.58 -18.94
N HIS A 59 15.79 -2.56 -19.79
CA HIS A 59 17.06 -1.85 -19.98
C HIS A 59 17.51 -1.12 -18.71
N MET A 60 16.56 -0.54 -17.95
CA MET A 60 16.88 0.17 -16.72
C MET A 60 17.26 -0.76 -15.56
N PHE A 61 16.54 -1.86 -15.37
CA PHE A 61 16.68 -2.74 -14.19
C PHE A 61 17.41 -4.06 -14.47
N GLY A 62 17.61 -4.43 -15.74
CA GLY A 62 18.15 -5.72 -16.13
C GLY A 62 17.16 -6.88 -15.98
N TYR A 63 15.92 -6.62 -15.59
CA TYR A 63 14.83 -7.59 -15.44
C TYR A 63 13.48 -6.91 -15.62
N ASN A 64 12.44 -7.71 -15.87
CA ASN A 64 11.07 -7.21 -15.92
C ASN A 64 10.56 -6.86 -14.54
N ASN A 65 10.49 -5.57 -14.25
CA ASN A 65 9.86 -5.04 -13.05
C ASN A 65 8.34 -5.19 -13.15
N ILE A 66 7.67 -5.21 -12.00
CA ILE A 66 6.20 -5.31 -11.94
C ILE A 66 5.48 -4.19 -12.71
N CYS A 67 6.13 -3.03 -12.89
CA CYS A 67 5.57 -1.90 -13.63
C CYS A 67 5.15 -2.29 -15.06
N ILE A 68 5.86 -3.22 -15.71
CA ILE A 68 5.51 -3.70 -17.04
C ILE A 68 4.07 -4.24 -17.15
N LEU A 69 3.50 -4.68 -16.02
CA LEU A 69 2.13 -5.17 -15.96
C LEU A 69 1.09 -4.04 -16.07
N PHE A 70 1.51 -2.79 -15.90
CA PHE A 70 0.66 -1.61 -15.96
C PHE A 70 0.77 -0.87 -17.29
N ASP A 71 1.88 -1.08 -18.02
CA ASP A 71 2.28 -0.24 -19.16
C ASP A 71 1.81 -0.77 -20.50
N ALA A 72 1.58 -2.07 -20.59
CA ALA A 72 1.26 -2.73 -21.85
C ALA A 72 -0.23 -2.66 -22.17
N TYR A 73 -0.59 -2.42 -23.44
CA TYR A 73 -1.96 -2.64 -23.90
C TYR A 73 -2.34 -4.12 -23.75
N PRO A 74 -3.55 -4.50 -23.26
CA PRO A 74 -4.66 -3.62 -22.87
C PRO A 74 -4.67 -3.21 -21.37
N SER A 75 -3.63 -3.52 -20.59
CA SER A 75 -3.56 -3.22 -19.15
C SER A 75 -3.71 -1.74 -18.86
N THR A 76 -3.07 -0.87 -19.68
CA THR A 76 -3.13 0.60 -19.57
C THR A 76 -4.54 1.16 -19.57
N TYR A 77 -5.51 0.48 -20.18
CA TYR A 77 -6.93 0.92 -20.21
C TYR A 77 -7.77 0.31 -19.10
N VAL A 78 -7.47 -0.89 -18.66
CA VAL A 78 -8.28 -1.63 -17.67
C VAL A 78 -7.87 -1.30 -16.25
N LEU A 79 -6.57 -1.24 -15.98
CA LEU A 79 -6.05 -1.11 -14.62
C LEU A 79 -6.35 0.22 -13.94
N PRO A 80 -6.42 1.39 -14.63
CA PRO A 80 -6.82 2.64 -14.01
C PRO A 80 -8.18 2.55 -13.33
N SER A 81 -9.16 1.85 -13.93
CA SER A 81 -10.50 1.68 -13.35
C SER A 81 -10.47 0.87 -12.06
N ILE A 82 -9.66 -0.18 -12.00
CA ILE A 82 -9.45 -0.98 -10.78
C ILE A 82 -8.69 -0.17 -9.73
N TRP A 83 -7.69 0.61 -10.18
CA TRP A 83 -6.93 1.48 -9.29
C TRP A 83 -7.80 2.54 -8.61
N VAL A 84 -8.76 3.15 -9.29
CA VAL A 84 -9.69 4.11 -8.67
C VAL A 84 -10.38 3.49 -7.45
N ILE A 85 -10.85 2.25 -7.55
CA ILE A 85 -11.47 1.55 -6.41
C ILE A 85 -10.46 1.34 -5.30
N ASN A 86 -9.25 0.89 -5.64
CA ASN A 86 -8.17 0.67 -4.68
C ASN A 86 -7.74 1.98 -3.99
N PHE A 87 -7.60 3.05 -4.76
CA PHE A 87 -7.30 4.39 -4.27
C PHE A 87 -8.33 4.87 -3.23
N LEU A 88 -9.62 4.71 -3.51
CA LEU A 88 -10.69 5.07 -2.58
C LEU A 88 -10.63 4.23 -1.30
N LEU A 89 -10.37 2.93 -1.40
CA LEU A 89 -10.21 2.05 -0.24
C LEU A 89 -8.97 2.41 0.59
N LEU A 90 -7.83 2.69 -0.04
CA LEU A 90 -6.62 3.13 0.66
C LEU A 90 -6.82 4.48 1.35
N THR A 91 -7.43 5.44 0.66
CA THR A 91 -7.78 6.75 1.22
C THR A 91 -8.70 6.59 2.44
N CYS A 92 -9.76 5.79 2.31
CA CYS A 92 -10.67 5.49 3.42
C CYS A 92 -9.91 4.84 4.60
N TYR A 93 -8.98 3.92 4.33
CA TYR A 93 -8.18 3.28 5.36
C TYR A 93 -7.25 4.30 6.06
N ILE A 94 -6.55 5.16 5.32
CA ILE A 94 -5.65 6.17 5.90
C ILE A 94 -6.46 7.13 6.80
N ILE A 95 -7.60 7.62 6.34
CA ILE A 95 -8.46 8.52 7.11
C ILE A 95 -9.00 7.82 8.36
N THR A 96 -9.54 6.61 8.23
CA THR A 96 -10.11 5.89 9.38
C THR A 96 -9.02 5.45 10.38
N SER A 97 -7.83 5.13 9.90
CA SER A 97 -6.66 4.87 10.74
C SER A 97 -6.24 6.13 11.52
N TRP A 98 -6.21 7.29 10.87
CA TRP A 98 -5.94 8.57 11.52
C TRP A 98 -7.00 8.93 12.57
N LEU A 99 -8.29 8.76 12.25
CA LEU A 99 -9.38 9.01 13.19
C LEU A 99 -9.28 8.13 14.44
N ARG A 100 -8.87 6.89 14.30
CA ARG A 100 -8.62 5.98 15.44
C ARG A 100 -7.48 6.49 16.33
N ILE A 101 -6.43 7.04 15.74
CA ILE A 101 -5.32 7.64 16.49
C ILE A 101 -5.80 8.91 17.20
N TYR A 102 -6.64 9.71 16.55
CA TYR A 102 -7.26 10.88 17.15
C TYR A 102 -8.15 10.52 18.34
N GLU A 103 -8.97 9.48 18.25
CA GLU A 103 -9.74 8.97 19.40
C GLU A 103 -8.79 8.54 20.53
N GLY A 104 -7.73 7.79 20.24
CA GLY A 104 -6.70 7.42 21.22
C GLY A 104 -6.01 8.62 21.87
N TYR A 105 -5.80 9.69 21.13
CA TYR A 105 -5.27 10.95 21.64
C TYR A 105 -6.25 11.64 22.62
N LEU A 106 -7.53 11.71 22.26
CA LEU A 106 -8.56 12.31 23.12
C LEU A 106 -8.70 11.60 24.47
N ILE A 107 -8.47 10.30 24.53
CA ILE A 107 -8.51 9.51 25.77
C ILE A 107 -7.12 9.30 26.40
N SER A 108 -6.13 10.08 25.99
CA SER A 108 -4.76 10.11 26.55
C SER A 108 -3.98 8.79 26.45
N ILE A 109 -4.35 7.90 25.53
CA ILE A 109 -3.57 6.67 25.21
C ILE A 109 -2.42 7.02 24.26
N VAL A 110 -2.60 8.01 23.38
CA VAL A 110 -1.62 8.49 22.40
C VAL A 110 -1.08 9.84 22.86
N THR A 111 0.24 10.01 22.83
CA THR A 111 0.89 11.28 23.23
C THR A 111 0.74 12.35 22.14
N ASN A 112 0.93 13.62 22.50
CA ASN A 112 0.96 14.75 21.55
C ASN A 112 1.95 14.52 20.42
N LEU A 113 3.16 14.05 20.76
CA LEU A 113 4.21 13.78 19.77
C LEU A 113 3.78 12.69 18.79
N ASP A 114 3.27 11.57 19.31
CA ASP A 114 2.79 10.47 18.48
C ASP A 114 1.65 10.94 17.56
N PHE A 115 0.67 11.66 18.10
CA PHE A 115 -0.45 12.18 17.31
C PHE A 115 0.04 13.09 16.16
N THR A 116 1.00 13.98 16.45
CA THR A 116 1.58 14.87 15.44
C THR A 116 2.31 14.08 14.36
N LEU A 117 3.17 13.12 14.76
CA LEU A 117 3.92 12.28 13.81
C LEU A 117 2.98 11.43 12.94
N PHE A 118 1.94 10.86 13.54
CA PHE A 118 0.94 10.10 12.80
C PHE A 118 0.13 10.97 11.84
N SER A 119 -0.19 12.20 12.22
CA SER A 119 -0.92 13.13 11.35
C SER A 119 -0.08 13.54 10.14
N ILE A 120 1.20 13.88 10.35
CA ILE A 120 2.15 14.18 9.27
C ILE A 120 2.30 12.96 8.35
N SER A 121 2.52 11.78 8.92
CA SER A 121 2.63 10.52 8.15
C SER A 121 1.39 10.27 7.30
N SER A 122 0.17 10.44 7.85
CA SER A 122 -1.08 10.26 7.11
C SER A 122 -1.22 11.27 5.96
N GLY A 123 -0.77 12.51 6.16
CA GLY A 123 -0.72 13.50 5.09
C GLY A 123 0.23 13.09 3.95
N ILE A 124 1.44 12.64 4.29
CA ILE A 124 2.42 12.15 3.30
C ILE A 124 1.86 10.92 2.57
N GLU A 125 1.23 9.98 3.28
CA GLU A 125 0.61 8.80 2.69
C GLU A 125 -0.46 9.18 1.66
N LEU A 126 -1.35 10.12 1.98
CA LEU A 126 -2.39 10.60 1.07
C LEU A 126 -1.79 11.26 -0.18
N ILE A 127 -0.83 12.16 -0.01
CA ILE A 127 -0.14 12.80 -1.13
C ILE A 127 0.53 11.74 -2.01
N SER A 128 1.21 10.77 -1.40
CA SER A 128 1.94 9.73 -2.12
C SER A 128 1.02 8.83 -2.96
N ILE A 129 -0.16 8.43 -2.45
CA ILE A 129 -1.09 7.62 -3.25
C ILE A 129 -1.79 8.43 -4.35
N ILE A 130 -1.97 9.76 -4.15
CA ILE A 130 -2.43 10.67 -5.21
C ILE A 130 -1.37 10.73 -6.33
N LEU A 131 -0.10 10.94 -5.96
CA LEU A 131 1.00 10.96 -6.93
C LEU A 131 1.16 9.63 -7.65
N PHE A 132 0.96 8.50 -6.96
CA PHE A 132 1.01 7.19 -7.63
C PHE A 132 -0.03 7.04 -8.75
N THR A 133 -1.15 7.75 -8.67
CA THR A 133 -2.18 7.72 -9.73
C THR A 133 -1.65 8.16 -11.08
N THR A 134 -0.60 9.00 -11.12
CA THR A 134 0.00 9.48 -12.37
C THR A 134 0.76 8.40 -13.14
N VAL A 135 1.09 7.27 -12.53
CA VAL A 135 1.74 6.14 -13.21
C VAL A 135 0.93 5.61 -14.40
N PHE A 136 -0.39 5.76 -14.35
CA PHE A 136 -1.28 5.34 -15.42
C PHE A 136 -1.41 6.36 -16.56
N SER A 137 -0.75 7.51 -16.46
CA SER A 137 -0.85 8.62 -17.41
C SER A 137 0.41 8.81 -18.26
N VAL A 138 1.53 8.21 -17.86
CA VAL A 138 2.82 8.37 -18.54
C VAL A 138 3.47 7.00 -18.69
N THR A 139 3.76 6.61 -19.93
CA THR A 139 4.48 5.38 -20.21
C THR A 139 5.99 5.52 -19.99
N PRO A 140 6.74 4.42 -19.77
CA PRO A 140 8.20 4.46 -19.65
C PRO A 140 8.90 5.05 -20.89
N GLU A 141 8.31 4.85 -22.09
CA GLU A 141 8.79 5.37 -23.35
C GLU A 141 8.67 6.90 -23.43
N GLU A 142 7.60 7.46 -22.87
CA GLU A 142 7.37 8.91 -22.85
C GLU A 142 8.28 9.59 -21.82
N SER A 143 8.37 9.04 -20.62
CA SER A 143 9.26 9.55 -19.57
C SER A 143 9.48 8.53 -18.47
N MET A 144 10.66 7.96 -18.41
CA MET A 144 11.07 7.04 -17.35
C MET A 144 10.97 7.69 -15.96
N PHE A 145 11.36 8.97 -15.84
CA PHE A 145 11.30 9.69 -14.56
C PHE A 145 9.85 9.81 -14.04
N PHE A 146 8.93 10.34 -14.85
CA PHE A 146 7.54 10.53 -14.46
C PHE A 146 6.78 9.22 -14.31
N HIS A 147 7.30 8.13 -14.88
CA HIS A 147 6.76 6.79 -14.69
C HIS A 147 7.24 6.13 -13.38
N ILE A 148 8.54 6.24 -13.06
CA ILE A 148 9.15 5.59 -11.88
C ILE A 148 8.94 6.38 -10.58
N ALA A 149 9.01 7.71 -10.63
CA ALA A 149 8.84 8.54 -9.43
C ALA A 149 7.54 8.25 -8.65
N PRO A 150 6.37 8.08 -9.29
CA PRO A 150 5.14 7.69 -8.60
C PRO A 150 5.25 6.37 -7.81
N PHE A 151 5.97 5.38 -8.32
CA PHE A 151 6.24 4.14 -7.59
C PHE A 151 7.08 4.38 -6.34
N THR A 152 8.07 5.27 -6.41
CA THR A 152 8.87 5.67 -5.24
C THR A 152 7.96 6.25 -4.14
N PHE A 153 7.00 7.09 -4.50
CA PHE A 153 6.02 7.63 -3.55
C PHE A 153 5.10 6.54 -2.98
N LEU A 154 4.66 5.58 -3.77
CA LEU A 154 3.89 4.44 -3.26
C LEU A 154 4.70 3.62 -2.26
N ILE A 155 5.98 3.34 -2.54
CA ILE A 155 6.86 2.62 -1.62
C ILE A 155 6.98 3.39 -0.30
N LEU A 156 7.16 4.71 -0.36
CA LEU A 156 7.21 5.57 0.81
C LEU A 156 5.91 5.51 1.63
N ALA A 157 4.75 5.66 0.97
CA ALA A 157 3.44 5.60 1.62
C ALA A 157 3.23 4.27 2.36
N LEU A 158 3.49 3.14 1.70
CA LEU A 158 3.32 1.82 2.29
C LEU A 158 4.30 1.56 3.44
N SER A 159 5.52 2.11 3.37
CA SER A 159 6.51 2.02 4.44
C SER A 159 6.07 2.81 5.69
N LEU A 160 5.64 4.06 5.51
CA LEU A 160 5.12 4.89 6.60
C LEU A 160 3.87 4.27 7.24
N LEU A 161 2.96 3.75 6.41
CA LEU A 161 1.77 3.06 6.87
C LEU A 161 2.11 1.82 7.71
N SER A 162 3.14 1.06 7.31
CA SER A 162 3.60 -0.12 8.03
C SER A 162 4.22 0.23 9.38
N ILE A 163 5.05 1.27 9.45
CA ILE A 163 5.63 1.79 10.70
C ILE A 163 4.52 2.25 11.65
N LYS A 164 3.61 3.09 11.15
CA LYS A 164 2.50 3.65 11.92
C LYS A 164 1.64 2.53 12.52
N ASN A 165 1.26 1.56 11.70
CA ASN A 165 0.43 0.45 12.14
C ASN A 165 1.15 -0.41 13.18
N TYR A 166 2.44 -0.70 13.01
CA TYR A 166 3.20 -1.47 13.99
C TYR A 166 3.24 -0.79 15.36
N ILE A 167 3.51 0.52 15.40
CA ILE A 167 3.53 1.29 16.65
C ILE A 167 2.14 1.30 17.29
N TYR A 168 1.10 1.56 16.50
CA TYR A 168 -0.28 1.60 16.97
C TYR A 168 -0.73 0.27 17.57
N TYR A 169 -0.50 -0.84 16.87
CA TYR A 169 -0.92 -2.17 17.35
C TYR A 169 -0.19 -2.59 18.61
N ASN A 170 1.08 -2.27 18.76
CA ASN A 170 1.83 -2.56 19.98
C ASN A 170 1.30 -1.82 21.21
N ARG A 171 0.64 -0.68 21.03
CA ARG A 171 0.07 0.12 22.13
C ARG A 171 -1.37 -0.21 22.45
N ILE A 172 -2.17 -0.55 21.46
CA ILE A 172 -3.64 -0.63 21.60
C ILE A 172 -4.15 -2.06 21.45
N ALA A 173 -3.57 -2.85 20.54
CA ALA A 173 -3.96 -4.24 20.38
C ALA A 173 -3.23 -5.12 21.41
N ASP A 174 -3.98 -6.00 22.07
CA ASP A 174 -3.38 -7.02 22.94
C ASP A 174 -2.71 -8.12 22.08
N LEU A 175 -1.51 -7.80 21.58
CA LEU A 175 -0.72 -8.70 20.77
C LEU A 175 0.03 -9.69 21.64
N THR A 176 0.01 -10.95 21.27
CA THR A 176 0.88 -11.98 21.86
C THR A 176 2.33 -11.68 21.57
N LYS A 177 3.25 -12.24 22.37
CA LYS A 177 4.70 -12.10 22.16
C LYS A 177 5.11 -12.50 20.74
N ASN A 178 4.56 -13.60 20.22
CA ASN A 178 4.86 -14.09 18.87
C ASN A 178 4.36 -13.13 17.78
N GLU A 179 3.19 -12.52 17.95
CA GLU A 179 2.67 -11.52 17.02
C GLU A 179 3.52 -10.25 17.01
N LYS A 180 4.03 -9.82 18.17
CA LYS A 180 4.97 -8.68 18.26
C LYS A 180 6.28 -8.96 17.54
N ILE A 181 6.86 -10.14 17.75
CA ILE A 181 8.10 -10.56 17.07
C ILE A 181 7.87 -10.67 15.55
N LEU A 182 6.78 -11.32 15.12
CA LEU A 182 6.44 -11.42 13.71
C LEU A 182 6.23 -10.03 13.06
N GLY A 183 5.54 -9.13 13.77
CA GLY A 183 5.34 -7.75 13.33
C GLY A 183 6.65 -6.97 13.18
N LEU A 184 7.58 -7.15 14.13
CA LEU A 184 8.91 -6.51 14.07
C LEU A 184 9.75 -7.06 12.92
N LEU A 185 9.79 -8.38 12.75
CA LEU A 185 10.50 -9.02 11.64
C LEU A 185 9.94 -8.58 10.29
N TYR A 186 8.61 -8.57 10.17
CA TYR A 186 7.95 -8.03 8.99
C TYR A 186 8.37 -6.60 8.69
N LEU A 187 8.29 -5.71 9.70
CA LEU A 187 8.64 -4.31 9.53
C LEU A 187 10.10 -4.15 9.09
N ALA A 188 11.02 -4.86 9.73
CA ALA A 188 12.44 -4.81 9.39
C ALA A 188 12.69 -5.25 7.94
N ILE A 189 12.12 -6.38 7.52
CA ILE A 189 12.26 -6.90 6.15
C ILE A 189 11.62 -5.94 5.13
N HIS A 190 10.42 -5.44 5.43
CA HIS A 190 9.72 -4.52 4.54
C HIS A 190 10.46 -3.20 4.36
N LEU A 191 10.96 -2.61 5.44
CA LEU A 191 11.74 -1.37 5.37
C LEU A 191 13.07 -1.57 4.64
N PHE A 192 13.77 -2.68 4.90
CA PHE A 192 14.98 -3.02 4.16
C PHE A 192 14.71 -3.12 2.66
N ALA A 193 13.70 -3.91 2.27
CA ALA A 193 13.32 -4.07 0.86
C ALA A 193 12.87 -2.75 0.23
N SER A 194 12.13 -1.91 0.97
CA SER A 194 11.68 -0.59 0.52
C SER A 194 12.84 0.37 0.27
N LEU A 195 13.77 0.50 1.22
CA LEU A 195 14.94 1.37 1.09
C LEU A 195 15.81 0.92 -0.08
N PHE A 196 16.03 -0.38 -0.22
CA PHE A 196 16.81 -0.93 -1.30
C PHE A 196 16.13 -0.67 -2.65
N LYS A 197 14.81 -0.87 -2.75
CA LYS A 197 14.03 -0.60 -3.97
C LYS A 197 14.06 0.87 -4.37
N ILE A 198 13.94 1.79 -3.39
CA ILE A 198 14.08 3.24 -3.64
C ILE A 198 15.48 3.56 -4.17
N SER A 199 16.53 3.01 -3.56
CA SER A 199 17.91 3.18 -4.02
C SER A 199 18.09 2.69 -5.46
N MET A 200 17.53 1.53 -5.81
CA MET A 200 17.56 1.00 -7.18
C MET A 200 16.88 1.96 -8.18
N GLN A 201 15.73 2.52 -7.81
CA GLN A 201 15.00 3.44 -8.69
C GLN A 201 15.78 4.75 -8.89
N ILE A 202 16.35 5.32 -7.84
CA ILE A 202 17.17 6.53 -7.92
C ILE A 202 18.39 6.30 -8.80
N ASN A 203 19.12 5.21 -8.59
CA ASN A 203 20.30 4.90 -9.37
C ASN A 203 19.97 4.61 -10.84
N GLY A 204 18.87 3.88 -11.10
CA GLY A 204 18.40 3.65 -12.45
C GLY A 204 18.06 4.95 -13.19
N LEU A 205 17.40 5.90 -12.50
CA LEU A 205 17.06 7.21 -13.06
C LEU A 205 18.30 8.11 -13.27
N SER A 206 19.37 7.95 -12.48
CA SER A 206 20.61 8.70 -12.65
C SER A 206 21.46 8.19 -13.84
N GLY A 207 21.04 7.09 -14.46
CA GLY A 207 21.79 6.44 -15.55
C GLY A 207 22.98 5.63 -15.05
N ASP A 208 23.08 5.41 -13.77
CA ASP A 208 24.14 4.61 -13.16
C ASP A 208 23.82 3.11 -13.33
N TYR A 209 24.41 2.52 -14.37
CA TYR A 209 24.20 1.10 -14.76
C TYR A 209 24.86 0.08 -13.81
N PHE A 210 25.15 0.46 -12.58
CA PHE A 210 25.68 -0.45 -11.55
C PHE A 210 24.89 -1.76 -11.44
N TYR A 211 23.61 -1.72 -11.77
CA TYR A 211 22.68 -2.85 -11.69
C TYR A 211 22.70 -3.76 -12.93
N ASN A 212 23.40 -3.39 -14.00
CA ASN A 212 23.44 -4.17 -15.23
C ASN A 212 24.43 -5.35 -15.19
N THR A 213 25.11 -5.59 -14.08
CA THR A 213 25.93 -6.80 -13.93
C THR A 213 25.06 -7.99 -13.58
N MET A 214 25.16 -9.09 -14.33
CA MET A 214 24.36 -10.32 -14.15
C MET A 214 24.32 -10.81 -12.70
N ALA A 215 25.39 -10.62 -11.93
CA ALA A 215 25.49 -11.01 -10.53
C ALA A 215 24.49 -10.26 -9.60
N TYR A 216 24.19 -9.01 -9.93
CA TYR A 216 23.30 -8.18 -9.10
C TYR A 216 21.83 -8.25 -9.54
N VAL A 217 21.56 -8.53 -10.82
CA VAL A 217 20.20 -8.60 -11.37
C VAL A 217 19.33 -9.62 -10.60
N GLY A 218 19.85 -10.81 -10.35
CA GLY A 218 19.12 -11.82 -9.58
C GLY A 218 18.78 -11.38 -8.16
N PHE A 219 19.70 -10.68 -7.48
CA PHE A 219 19.47 -10.14 -6.14
C PHE A 219 18.42 -9.01 -6.17
N HIS A 220 18.51 -8.09 -7.14
CA HIS A 220 17.54 -7.01 -7.30
C HIS A 220 16.14 -7.54 -7.58
N GLN A 221 16.03 -8.53 -8.47
CA GLN A 221 14.76 -9.19 -8.75
C GLN A 221 14.19 -9.89 -7.50
N PHE A 222 15.04 -10.51 -6.68
CA PHE A 222 14.63 -11.10 -5.41
C PHE A 222 14.08 -10.04 -4.45
N ILE A 223 14.78 -8.91 -4.28
CA ILE A 223 14.35 -7.81 -3.42
C ILE A 223 13.02 -7.20 -3.91
N ASP A 224 12.85 -7.04 -5.22
CA ASP A 224 11.59 -6.53 -5.80
C ASP A 224 10.41 -7.45 -5.47
N ARG A 225 10.59 -8.76 -5.60
CA ARG A 225 9.57 -9.75 -5.22
C ARG A 225 9.32 -9.80 -3.71
N LEU A 226 10.40 -9.71 -2.92
CA LEU A 226 10.30 -9.67 -1.46
C LEU A 226 9.51 -8.45 -1.01
N TRP A 227 9.77 -7.28 -1.60
CA TRP A 227 9.01 -6.07 -1.34
C TRP A 227 7.53 -6.26 -1.66
N MET A 228 7.17 -6.84 -2.80
CA MET A 228 5.78 -7.13 -3.18
C MET A 228 5.08 -8.02 -2.14
N VAL A 229 5.74 -9.08 -1.70
CA VAL A 229 5.19 -9.99 -0.69
C VAL A 229 4.98 -9.26 0.64
N THR A 230 5.97 -8.52 1.09
CA THR A 230 5.88 -7.79 2.36
C THR A 230 4.92 -6.60 2.28
N ALA A 231 4.88 -5.87 1.18
CA ALA A 231 3.98 -4.73 1.01
C ALA A 231 2.49 -5.13 0.97
N ALA A 232 2.16 -6.33 0.48
CA ALA A 232 0.78 -6.67 0.17
C ALA A 232 0.24 -7.93 0.88
N LEU A 233 1.02 -8.98 1.12
CA LEU A 233 0.49 -10.21 1.76
C LEU A 233 0.44 -10.11 3.28
N LEU A 234 1.47 -9.58 3.93
CA LEU A 234 1.51 -9.50 5.39
C LEU A 234 0.49 -8.51 5.96
N PRO A 235 0.19 -7.35 5.34
CA PRO A 235 -0.95 -6.53 5.75
C PRO A 235 -2.28 -7.26 5.72
N ILE A 236 -2.52 -8.14 4.74
CA ILE A 236 -3.72 -8.99 4.68
C ILE A 236 -3.78 -9.90 5.91
N TYR A 237 -2.67 -10.59 6.22
CA TYR A 237 -2.59 -11.46 7.40
C TYR A 237 -2.90 -10.71 8.69
N PHE A 238 -2.27 -9.55 8.92
CA PHE A 238 -2.52 -8.75 10.11
C PHE A 238 -3.95 -8.21 10.16
N SER A 239 -4.52 -7.77 9.04
CA SER A 239 -5.92 -7.34 9.00
C SER A 239 -6.88 -8.47 9.37
N LEU A 240 -6.66 -9.69 8.88
CA LEU A 240 -7.48 -10.84 9.22
C LEU A 240 -7.40 -11.18 10.71
N ARG A 241 -6.23 -11.05 11.34
CA ARG A 241 -6.01 -11.35 12.76
C ARG A 241 -6.56 -10.25 13.69
N LEU A 242 -6.44 -8.99 13.29
CA LEU A 242 -6.70 -7.85 14.16
C LEU A 242 -8.12 -7.27 14.02
N ARG A 243 -8.83 -7.51 12.92
CA ARG A 243 -10.16 -6.93 12.67
C ARG A 243 -11.20 -7.18 13.77
N ASN A 244 -11.06 -8.28 14.51
CA ASN A 244 -11.99 -8.63 15.62
C ASN A 244 -11.45 -8.22 17.00
N ARG A 245 -10.20 -7.73 17.09
CA ARG A 245 -9.55 -7.34 18.35
C ARG A 245 -9.50 -5.83 18.54
N ILE A 246 -9.65 -5.08 17.48
CA ILE A 246 -9.58 -3.63 17.50
C ILE A 246 -10.98 -3.08 17.33
N SER A 247 -11.34 -2.09 18.15
CA SER A 247 -12.66 -1.45 18.14
C SER A 247 -12.99 -0.83 16.78
N ASN A 248 -14.27 -0.91 16.40
CA ASN A 248 -14.78 -0.18 15.26
C ASN A 248 -14.89 1.31 15.59
N LEU A 249 -14.72 2.15 14.58
CA LEU A 249 -15.12 3.55 14.67
C LEU A 249 -16.63 3.65 14.57
N VAL A 250 -17.24 4.45 15.45
CA VAL A 250 -18.69 4.58 15.53
C VAL A 250 -19.08 6.04 15.33
N TYR A 251 -19.84 6.31 14.27
CA TYR A 251 -20.35 7.64 13.96
C TYR A 251 -21.87 7.70 14.09
N TYR A 252 -22.38 8.81 14.62
CA TYR A 252 -23.80 9.04 14.79
C TYR A 252 -24.26 10.19 13.91
N THR A 253 -25.30 9.98 13.12
CA THR A 253 -26.02 11.04 12.42
C THR A 253 -27.46 11.05 12.89
N LYS A 254 -27.98 12.24 13.24
CA LYS A 254 -29.42 12.42 13.50
C LYS A 254 -30.17 12.46 12.17
N TYR A 255 -31.35 11.90 12.11
CA TYR A 255 -32.29 12.06 10.98
C TYR A 255 -33.65 12.56 11.44
#